data_f30bbd5a09cf30eb886d6e7f7ee03993
#
_entry.id   f30bbd5a09cf30eb886d6e7f7ee03993
#
_cell.length_a   1.000
_cell.length_b   1.000
_cell.length_c   1.000
_cell.angle_alpha   90.00
_cell.angle_beta   90.00
_cell.angle_gamma   90.00
#
_symmetry.space_group_name_H-M   'P 1'
#
loop_
_entity.id
_entity.type
_entity.pdbx_description
1 polymer ?
#
loop_
_entity_poly.entity_id
_entity_poly.type
_entity_poly.pdbx_seq_one_letter_code
_entity_poly.pdbx_strand_id
1 'polypeptide(L)'
;LLAATAVVAAGSAQATPSPTNPGLAHALGLVPTLHAAYRPTSGYGQLRYHGGPVMHTNTVYAIYWQPSNWSTQMASGYSTLINRFFADVAADSGKTTNVYDAATQYSDGSGYVTYRSTFAGSTTDTDPLPASGCSDSATKVCLTDAQLQAEIESVVSRNGWPVNSQTEYFLFTAPGVGSCAGSSCAFTDYCAYHSWIGSGSTALVYANQPYADGVSGCDAGYHPNGGQGDATINVVSHEHNESITDEQGNAWYDLFGYEDGDKCAWSWGAITGSGSAGYNQTINGHHYIAQLEYSNASRGCVQSGR
;
A
#
# COMPACT_ATOMS: atom_id res chain seq x y z
N LEU A 1 -14.26 -47.11 -34.46
CA LEU A 1 -14.76 -45.97 -33.68
C LEU A 1 -13.59 -45.39 -32.86
N LEU A 2 -12.96 -44.33 -33.39
CA LEU A 2 -11.98 -43.53 -32.66
C LEU A 2 -12.73 -42.42 -31.92
N ALA A 3 -12.62 -42.38 -30.60
CA ALA A 3 -13.08 -41.26 -29.77
C ALA A 3 -12.00 -40.20 -29.74
N ALA A 4 -12.31 -39.03 -30.26
CA ALA A 4 -11.47 -37.86 -30.16
C ALA A 4 -11.76 -37.15 -28.80
N THR A 5 -10.80 -37.12 -27.89
CA THR A 5 -10.83 -36.31 -26.68
C THR A 5 -10.46 -34.88 -27.03
N ALA A 6 -11.40 -33.96 -26.91
CA ALA A 6 -11.13 -32.54 -27.02
C ALA A 6 -10.51 -32.05 -25.70
N VAL A 7 -9.28 -31.59 -25.78
CA VAL A 7 -8.62 -30.87 -24.71
C VAL A 7 -9.13 -29.42 -24.75
N VAL A 8 -9.95 -29.02 -23.78
CA VAL A 8 -10.33 -27.62 -23.56
C VAL A 8 -9.17 -26.96 -22.86
N ALA A 9 -8.44 -26.12 -23.55
CA ALA A 9 -7.47 -25.23 -22.95
C ALA A 9 -8.23 -24.17 -22.10
N ALA A 10 -8.04 -24.21 -20.80
CA ALA A 10 -8.47 -23.13 -19.92
C ALA A 10 -7.64 -21.88 -20.26
N GLY A 11 -8.23 -20.95 -20.97
CA GLY A 11 -7.66 -19.63 -21.18
C GLY A 11 -7.64 -18.90 -19.85
N SER A 12 -6.47 -18.51 -19.40
CA SER A 12 -6.29 -17.55 -18.32
C SER A 12 -6.99 -16.25 -18.73
N ALA A 13 -8.08 -15.90 -18.05
CA ALA A 13 -8.70 -14.59 -18.18
C ALA A 13 -7.72 -13.57 -17.63
N GLN A 14 -6.98 -12.90 -18.50
CA GLN A 14 -6.29 -11.68 -18.14
C GLN A 14 -7.35 -10.64 -17.76
N ALA A 15 -7.28 -10.10 -16.55
CA ALA A 15 -8.07 -8.95 -16.18
C ALA A 15 -7.76 -7.84 -17.21
N THR A 16 -8.78 -7.40 -17.92
CA THR A 16 -8.66 -6.25 -18.81
C THR A 16 -8.48 -5.01 -17.93
N PRO A 17 -7.41 -4.22 -18.11
CA PRO A 17 -7.32 -2.95 -17.42
C PRO A 17 -8.54 -2.11 -17.76
N SER A 18 -9.15 -1.48 -16.76
CA SER A 18 -10.18 -0.45 -16.95
C SER A 18 -9.70 0.59 -17.96
N PRO A 19 -10.61 1.23 -18.72
CA PRO A 19 -10.23 2.13 -19.78
C PRO A 19 -9.39 3.28 -19.21
N THR A 20 -8.12 3.29 -19.55
CA THR A 20 -7.17 4.33 -19.18
C THR A 20 -7.56 5.65 -19.83
N ASN A 21 -8.03 6.59 -19.04
CA ASN A 21 -8.03 7.99 -19.43
C ASN A 21 -6.56 8.47 -19.39
N PRO A 22 -5.97 9.01 -20.47
CA PRO A 22 -4.54 9.32 -20.53
C PRO A 22 -4.05 10.45 -19.60
N GLY A 23 -4.91 10.97 -18.71
CA GLY A 23 -4.58 11.89 -17.63
C GLY A 23 -4.53 11.23 -16.24
N LEU A 24 -4.79 9.93 -16.12
CA LEU A 24 -4.96 9.20 -14.85
C LEU A 24 -3.87 8.15 -14.66
N ALA A 25 -2.61 8.55 -14.75
CA ALA A 25 -1.48 7.71 -14.33
C ALA A 25 -1.46 7.46 -12.80
N HIS A 26 -2.49 7.91 -12.09
CA HIS A 26 -2.63 7.82 -10.63
C HIS A 26 -3.84 6.98 -10.20
N ALA A 27 -4.55 6.36 -11.14
CA ALA A 27 -5.68 5.55 -10.79
C ALA A 27 -5.21 4.21 -10.22
N LEU A 28 -5.67 3.91 -9.02
CA LEU A 28 -5.61 2.64 -8.33
C LEU A 28 -4.34 2.43 -7.49
N GLY A 29 -4.37 2.96 -6.26
CA GLY A 29 -3.44 2.56 -5.22
C GLY A 29 -1.98 2.91 -5.47
N LEU A 30 -1.69 4.09 -5.98
CA LEU A 30 -0.33 4.58 -6.15
C LEU A 30 -0.09 5.79 -5.24
N VAL A 31 0.77 5.72 -4.23
CA VAL A 31 1.28 6.92 -3.58
C VAL A 31 2.19 7.67 -4.56
N PRO A 32 1.76 8.80 -5.14
CA PRO A 32 2.60 9.55 -6.06
C PRO A 32 3.84 10.08 -5.33
N THR A 33 4.95 10.28 -6.05
CA THR A 33 6.07 11.01 -5.45
C THR A 33 5.66 12.43 -5.08
N LEU A 34 6.31 13.04 -4.09
CA LEU A 34 6.05 14.42 -3.66
C LEU A 34 6.09 15.42 -4.84
N HIS A 35 6.89 15.12 -5.87
CA HIS A 35 7.03 15.94 -7.07
C HIS A 35 5.95 15.67 -8.12
N ALA A 36 5.43 14.43 -8.17
CA ALA A 36 4.35 14.01 -9.05
C ALA A 36 2.97 14.20 -8.42
N ALA A 37 2.90 14.43 -7.08
CA ALA A 37 1.65 14.56 -6.36
C ALA A 37 0.80 15.67 -6.97
N TYR A 38 -0.26 15.28 -7.63
CA TYR A 38 -1.33 16.18 -7.96
C TYR A 38 -2.02 16.54 -6.65
N ARG A 39 -1.91 17.80 -6.24
CA ARG A 39 -2.68 18.29 -5.09
C ARG A 39 -4.08 18.63 -5.59
N PRO A 40 -5.07 17.76 -5.37
CA PRO A 40 -6.44 18.12 -5.72
C PRO A 40 -6.79 19.38 -4.93
N THR A 41 -6.99 20.47 -5.64
CA THR A 41 -7.70 21.59 -5.06
C THR A 41 -9.08 21.07 -4.64
N SER A 42 -9.68 21.61 -3.60
CA SER A 42 -10.93 21.20 -2.93
C SER A 42 -12.17 20.95 -3.84
N GLY A 43 -11.98 20.81 -5.16
CA GLY A 43 -13.01 20.74 -6.20
C GLY A 43 -13.38 19.36 -6.73
N TYR A 44 -12.68 18.29 -6.39
CA TYR A 44 -12.94 16.96 -7.00
C TYR A 44 -14.02 16.13 -6.30
N GLY A 45 -14.73 16.68 -5.33
CA GLY A 45 -15.87 16.03 -4.71
C GLY A 45 -15.50 14.94 -3.71
N GLN A 46 -16.51 14.21 -3.28
CA GLN A 46 -16.40 13.11 -2.34
C GLN A 46 -16.03 11.80 -3.05
N LEU A 47 -15.48 10.85 -2.30
CA LEU A 47 -15.38 9.48 -2.78
C LEU A 47 -16.78 8.91 -3.04
N ARG A 48 -16.88 8.06 -4.04
CA ARG A 48 -18.11 7.39 -4.45
C ARG A 48 -17.93 5.89 -4.39
N TYR A 49 -18.98 5.21 -3.99
CA TYR A 49 -18.99 3.77 -4.01
C TYR A 49 -19.23 3.24 -5.41
N HIS A 50 -18.38 2.35 -5.90
CA HIS A 50 -18.39 1.77 -7.23
C HIS A 50 -18.82 0.30 -7.25
N GLY A 51 -19.17 -0.28 -6.10
CA GLY A 51 -19.78 -1.61 -5.99
C GLY A 51 -18.86 -2.72 -5.54
N GLY A 52 -17.57 -2.44 -5.36
CA GLY A 52 -16.57 -3.40 -4.89
C GLY A 52 -16.60 -3.64 -3.39
N PRO A 53 -15.86 -4.63 -2.90
CA PRO A 53 -15.75 -4.92 -1.48
C PRO A 53 -14.84 -3.93 -0.75
N VAL A 54 -15.01 -3.86 0.58
CA VAL A 54 -14.09 -3.19 1.50
C VAL A 54 -13.59 -4.19 2.54
N MET A 55 -12.44 -3.94 3.15
CA MET A 55 -11.99 -4.75 4.29
C MET A 55 -12.79 -4.38 5.54
N HIS A 56 -13.74 -5.24 5.95
CA HIS A 56 -14.48 -5.03 7.20
C HIS A 56 -13.61 -5.15 8.45
N THR A 57 -12.59 -5.99 8.37
CA THR A 57 -11.46 -6.11 9.29
C THR A 57 -10.25 -6.39 8.44
N ASN A 58 -9.04 -6.08 8.93
CA ASN A 58 -7.85 -6.38 8.15
C ASN A 58 -6.82 -7.18 8.95
N THR A 59 -6.10 -8.04 8.23
CA THR A 59 -4.97 -8.80 8.75
C THR A 59 -3.75 -8.50 7.89
N VAL A 60 -2.65 -8.12 8.52
CA VAL A 60 -1.43 -7.70 7.84
C VAL A 60 -0.31 -8.70 8.06
N TYR A 61 0.39 -9.04 6.99
CA TYR A 61 1.68 -9.72 6.99
C TYR A 61 2.73 -8.84 6.32
N ALA A 62 3.96 -8.85 6.85
CA ALA A 62 5.08 -8.10 6.28
C ALA A 62 6.15 -9.04 5.72
N ILE A 63 6.58 -8.81 4.48
CA ILE A 63 7.63 -9.55 3.78
C ILE A 63 8.79 -8.60 3.55
N TYR A 64 9.93 -8.86 4.17
CA TYR A 64 11.16 -8.07 3.98
C TYR A 64 12.06 -8.81 3.00
N TRP A 65 11.99 -8.44 1.72
CA TRP A 65 12.82 -9.07 0.70
C TRP A 65 14.22 -8.47 0.69
N GLN A 66 15.14 -9.24 1.26
CA GLN A 66 16.58 -8.95 1.33
C GLN A 66 17.35 -9.99 0.52
N PRO A 67 17.40 -9.86 -0.80
CA PRO A 67 17.85 -10.92 -1.69
C PRO A 67 19.30 -11.33 -1.44
N SER A 68 19.58 -12.62 -1.46
CA SER A 68 20.91 -13.15 -1.21
C SER A 68 21.97 -12.74 -2.25
N ASN A 69 21.52 -12.37 -3.45
CA ASN A 69 22.37 -11.88 -4.54
C ASN A 69 22.46 -10.33 -4.62
N TRP A 70 21.98 -9.62 -3.58
CA TRP A 70 22.01 -8.16 -3.51
C TRP A 70 22.83 -7.67 -2.30
N SER A 71 23.78 -6.78 -2.54
CA SER A 71 24.75 -6.38 -1.50
C SER A 71 24.23 -5.32 -0.54
N THR A 72 23.22 -4.53 -0.93
CA THR A 72 22.68 -3.45 -0.10
C THR A 72 21.47 -3.95 0.65
N GLN A 73 21.61 -4.13 1.94
CA GLN A 73 20.55 -4.64 2.82
C GLN A 73 19.80 -3.50 3.50
N MET A 74 18.59 -3.77 3.97
CA MET A 74 17.82 -2.85 4.81
C MET A 74 18.61 -2.50 6.07
N ALA A 75 18.45 -1.27 6.53
CA ALA A 75 19.11 -0.82 7.76
C ALA A 75 18.68 -1.64 8.99
N SER A 76 19.60 -1.73 9.94
CA SER A 76 19.30 -2.35 11.24
C SER A 76 18.14 -1.62 11.91
N GLY A 77 17.12 -2.37 12.34
CA GLY A 77 15.92 -1.83 12.98
C GLY A 77 14.79 -1.42 12.03
N TYR A 78 15.02 -1.41 10.70
CA TYR A 78 13.98 -1.08 9.71
C TYR A 78 12.73 -1.96 9.88
N SER A 79 12.87 -3.26 9.79
CA SER A 79 11.75 -4.20 9.97
C SER A 79 11.14 -4.15 11.36
N THR A 80 11.96 -3.93 12.39
CA THR A 80 11.48 -3.82 13.78
C THR A 80 10.56 -2.61 13.94
N LEU A 81 10.92 -1.47 13.36
CA LEU A 81 10.11 -0.25 13.44
C LEU A 81 8.79 -0.40 12.69
N ILE A 82 8.80 -0.96 11.50
CA ILE A 82 7.59 -1.20 10.69
C ILE A 82 6.69 -2.24 11.36
N ASN A 83 7.24 -3.34 11.87
CA ASN A 83 6.46 -4.33 12.64
C ASN A 83 5.81 -3.71 13.87
N ARG A 84 6.51 -2.81 14.57
CA ARG A 84 5.94 -2.06 15.69
C ARG A 84 4.77 -1.18 15.23
N PHE A 85 4.91 -0.49 14.11
CA PHE A 85 3.83 0.33 13.55
C PHE A 85 2.56 -0.51 13.31
N PHE A 86 2.65 -1.64 12.63
CA PHE A 86 1.49 -2.51 12.42
C PHE A 86 0.91 -3.07 13.73
N ALA A 87 1.77 -3.43 14.68
CA ALA A 87 1.32 -3.90 16.00
C ALA A 87 0.62 -2.79 16.78
N ASP A 88 1.08 -1.54 16.69
CA ASP A 88 0.46 -0.37 17.33
C ASP A 88 -0.88 -0.02 16.69
N VAL A 89 -0.98 -0.08 15.35
CA VAL A 89 -2.25 0.08 14.63
C VAL A 89 -3.26 -0.99 15.09
N ALA A 90 -2.82 -2.24 15.23
CA ALA A 90 -3.66 -3.32 15.72
C ALA A 90 -4.10 -3.09 17.18
N ALA A 91 -3.21 -2.62 18.05
CA ALA A 91 -3.50 -2.33 19.46
C ALA A 91 -4.47 -1.15 19.64
N ASP A 92 -4.48 -0.22 18.70
CA ASP A 92 -5.39 0.93 18.69
C ASP A 92 -6.73 0.66 17.98
N SER A 93 -7.01 -0.58 17.60
CA SER A 93 -8.28 -0.97 16.96
C SER A 93 -9.49 -0.43 17.72
N GLY A 94 -10.38 0.23 17.01
CA GLY A 94 -11.60 0.85 17.54
C GLY A 94 -11.42 2.25 18.16
N LYS A 95 -10.19 2.79 18.20
CA LYS A 95 -9.97 4.18 18.61
C LYS A 95 -10.27 5.15 17.46
N THR A 96 -10.64 6.37 17.82
CA THR A 96 -10.97 7.46 16.88
C THR A 96 -9.88 8.55 16.86
N THR A 97 -8.67 8.23 17.31
CA THR A 97 -7.62 9.20 17.59
C THR A 97 -6.47 9.19 16.59
N ASN A 98 -6.58 8.41 15.52
CA ASN A 98 -5.59 8.32 14.45
C ASN A 98 -6.29 8.23 13.08
N VAL A 99 -5.52 8.25 12.00
CA VAL A 99 -6.03 8.31 10.62
C VAL A 99 -6.90 7.11 10.22
N TYR A 100 -6.72 5.95 10.83
CA TYR A 100 -7.48 4.73 10.50
C TYR A 100 -8.98 4.82 10.83
N ASP A 101 -9.41 5.74 11.71
CA ASP A 101 -10.84 5.95 11.96
C ASP A 101 -11.56 6.55 10.73
N ALA A 102 -10.84 7.27 9.87
CA ALA A 102 -11.42 7.85 8.67
C ALA A 102 -12.05 6.78 7.75
N ALA A 103 -11.43 5.61 7.64
CA ALA A 103 -11.93 4.52 6.82
C ALA A 103 -13.28 3.97 7.29
N THR A 104 -13.63 4.12 8.58
CA THR A 104 -14.85 3.49 9.18
C THR A 104 -16.18 4.06 8.70
N GLN A 105 -16.17 5.11 7.90
CA GLN A 105 -17.37 5.67 7.25
C GLN A 105 -17.69 4.99 5.93
N TYR A 106 -16.77 4.25 5.35
CA TYR A 106 -16.92 3.60 4.06
C TYR A 106 -17.49 2.18 4.24
N SER A 107 -18.27 1.73 3.26
CA SER A 107 -19.01 0.47 3.36
C SER A 107 -19.19 -0.17 1.99
N ASP A 108 -19.51 -1.44 2.00
CA ASP A 108 -20.03 -2.17 0.85
C ASP A 108 -21.45 -2.72 1.12
N GLY A 109 -21.92 -3.63 0.27
CA GLY A 109 -23.24 -4.25 0.43
C GLY A 109 -23.40 -5.11 1.68
N SER A 110 -22.30 -5.47 2.37
CA SER A 110 -22.30 -6.32 3.56
C SER A 110 -22.09 -5.54 4.88
N GLY A 111 -21.61 -4.30 4.83
CA GLY A 111 -21.47 -3.46 6.02
C GLY A 111 -20.39 -2.40 5.90
N TYR A 112 -20.11 -1.77 7.03
CA TYR A 112 -19.07 -0.75 7.15
C TYR A 112 -17.69 -1.37 7.45
N VAL A 113 -16.63 -0.66 7.05
CA VAL A 113 -15.30 -0.88 7.60
C VAL A 113 -15.36 -0.74 9.11
N THR A 114 -14.74 -1.67 9.82
CA THR A 114 -14.50 -1.52 11.25
C THR A 114 -13.00 -1.33 11.46
N TYR A 115 -12.60 -0.32 12.22
CA TYR A 115 -11.20 -0.20 12.58
C TYR A 115 -10.83 -1.37 13.51
N ARG A 116 -10.53 -2.50 12.90
CA ARG A 116 -10.07 -3.72 13.55
C ARG A 116 -8.96 -4.34 12.71
N SER A 117 -7.73 -4.04 13.11
CA SER A 117 -6.52 -4.51 12.44
C SER A 117 -5.86 -5.63 13.25
N THR A 118 -5.19 -6.53 12.56
CA THR A 118 -4.37 -7.58 13.16
C THR A 118 -3.02 -7.62 12.46
N PHE A 119 -1.93 -7.47 13.18
CA PHE A 119 -0.62 -7.80 12.67
C PHE A 119 -0.33 -9.26 12.95
N ALA A 120 -0.35 -10.09 11.91
CA ALA A 120 -0.26 -11.55 12.05
C ALA A 120 1.18 -12.08 11.97
N GLY A 121 2.13 -11.22 11.55
CA GLY A 121 3.54 -11.57 11.57
C GLY A 121 4.33 -11.05 10.38
N SER A 122 5.61 -11.38 10.37
CA SER A 122 6.53 -11.00 9.30
C SER A 122 7.55 -12.09 9.01
N THR A 123 8.16 -12.02 7.83
CA THR A 123 9.28 -12.87 7.44
C THR A 123 10.33 -12.06 6.71
N THR A 124 11.59 -12.46 6.83
CA THR A 124 12.65 -12.03 5.92
C THR A 124 12.77 -13.04 4.81
N ASP A 125 12.60 -12.58 3.60
CA ASP A 125 12.79 -13.37 2.41
C ASP A 125 14.18 -13.13 1.84
N THR A 126 14.88 -14.18 1.43
CA THR A 126 16.25 -14.12 0.91
C THR A 126 16.36 -14.70 -0.50
N ASP A 127 15.24 -14.96 -1.14
CA ASP A 127 15.22 -15.45 -2.52
C ASP A 127 15.96 -14.45 -3.43
N PRO A 128 16.75 -14.92 -4.37
CA PRO A 128 17.57 -14.06 -5.21
C PRO A 128 16.68 -13.21 -6.15
N LEU A 129 17.12 -11.98 -6.42
CA LEU A 129 16.48 -11.16 -7.45
C LEU A 129 16.50 -11.89 -8.80
N PRO A 130 15.42 -11.76 -9.60
CA PRO A 130 15.38 -12.23 -10.98
C PRO A 130 16.54 -11.69 -11.81
N ALA A 131 17.00 -12.49 -12.79
CA ALA A 131 18.12 -12.12 -13.66
C ALA A 131 17.81 -10.95 -14.62
N SER A 132 16.52 -10.67 -14.85
CA SER A 132 16.05 -9.55 -15.69
C SER A 132 14.74 -9.03 -15.14
N GLY A 133 14.42 -7.78 -15.44
CA GLY A 133 13.19 -7.11 -15.02
C GLY A 133 12.85 -5.96 -15.97
N CYS A 134 12.31 -4.89 -15.42
CA CYS A 134 12.10 -3.63 -16.16
C CYS A 134 13.38 -2.81 -16.26
N SER A 135 13.27 -1.60 -16.78
CA SER A 135 14.35 -0.63 -16.84
C SER A 135 13.80 0.74 -16.47
N ASP A 136 14.41 1.36 -15.48
CA ASP A 136 14.15 2.74 -15.08
C ASP A 136 15.49 3.44 -14.75
N SER A 137 15.44 4.75 -14.54
CA SER A 137 16.63 5.55 -14.24
C SER A 137 16.82 5.83 -12.74
N ALA A 138 15.84 5.51 -11.92
CA ALA A 138 15.84 5.86 -10.49
C ALA A 138 16.39 4.74 -9.61
N THR A 139 16.35 3.49 -10.07
CA THR A 139 16.75 2.32 -9.30
C THR A 139 17.91 1.55 -9.94
N LYS A 140 18.62 0.77 -9.12
CA LYS A 140 19.72 -0.09 -9.62
C LYS A 140 19.19 -1.42 -10.16
N VAL A 141 18.08 -1.87 -9.62
CA VAL A 141 17.32 -3.05 -10.08
C VAL A 141 15.87 -2.63 -10.19
N CYS A 142 15.27 -2.93 -11.33
CA CYS A 142 13.87 -2.67 -11.61
C CYS A 142 13.14 -4.01 -11.77
N LEU A 143 12.15 -4.26 -10.91
CA LEU A 143 11.28 -5.43 -10.97
C LEU A 143 9.97 -5.09 -11.69
N THR A 144 9.44 -6.01 -12.46
CA THR A 144 8.07 -5.87 -12.95
C THR A 144 7.08 -6.22 -11.84
N ASP A 145 5.88 -5.68 -11.90
CA ASP A 145 4.81 -6.03 -10.97
C ASP A 145 4.54 -7.56 -10.95
N ALA A 146 4.57 -8.22 -12.09
CA ALA A 146 4.43 -9.68 -12.17
C ALA A 146 5.54 -10.44 -11.39
N GLN A 147 6.75 -9.88 -11.29
CA GLN A 147 7.83 -10.48 -10.50
C GLN A 147 7.59 -10.27 -9.00
N LEU A 148 7.07 -9.12 -8.60
CA LEU A 148 6.66 -8.87 -7.21
C LEU A 148 5.52 -9.81 -6.81
N GLN A 149 4.50 -9.96 -7.66
CA GLN A 149 3.38 -10.88 -7.44
C GLN A 149 3.87 -12.32 -7.25
N ALA A 150 4.75 -12.80 -8.14
CA ALA A 150 5.31 -14.16 -8.06
C ALA A 150 6.09 -14.39 -6.75
N GLU A 151 6.84 -13.39 -6.28
CA GLU A 151 7.56 -13.47 -5.02
C GLU A 151 6.61 -13.51 -3.83
N ILE A 152 5.60 -12.64 -3.81
CA ILE A 152 4.59 -12.62 -2.75
C ILE A 152 3.85 -13.96 -2.68
N GLU A 153 3.38 -14.50 -3.81
CA GLU A 153 2.71 -15.80 -3.87
C GLU A 153 3.62 -16.94 -3.35
N SER A 154 4.90 -16.92 -3.72
CA SER A 154 5.90 -17.86 -3.25
C SER A 154 6.08 -17.81 -1.74
N VAL A 155 6.26 -16.61 -1.18
CA VAL A 155 6.43 -16.41 0.28
C VAL A 155 5.17 -16.79 1.05
N VAL A 156 3.99 -16.36 0.58
CA VAL A 156 2.69 -16.68 1.18
C VAL A 156 2.48 -18.19 1.23
N SER A 157 2.74 -18.88 0.12
CA SER A 157 2.62 -20.33 0.03
C SER A 157 3.59 -21.06 0.95
N ARG A 158 4.88 -20.66 0.98
CA ARG A 158 5.90 -21.27 1.84
C ARG A 158 5.58 -21.16 3.33
N ASN A 159 4.98 -20.02 3.72
CA ASN A 159 4.64 -19.79 5.12
C ASN A 159 3.27 -20.34 5.52
N GLY A 160 2.49 -20.85 4.54
CA GLY A 160 1.12 -21.32 4.79
C GLY A 160 0.19 -20.21 5.27
N TRP A 161 0.43 -18.97 4.82
CA TRP A 161 -0.39 -17.82 5.18
C TRP A 161 -1.74 -17.86 4.45
N PRO A 162 -2.84 -17.39 5.07
CA PRO A 162 -4.17 -17.43 4.47
C PRO A 162 -4.27 -16.49 3.27
N VAL A 163 -4.95 -16.90 2.19
CA VAL A 163 -5.26 -16.02 1.05
C VAL A 163 -6.74 -15.71 1.06
N ASN A 164 -7.07 -14.47 1.33
CA ASN A 164 -8.42 -13.92 1.29
C ASN A 164 -8.36 -12.38 1.20
N SER A 165 -9.43 -11.77 0.75
CA SER A 165 -9.52 -10.33 0.52
C SER A 165 -9.53 -9.46 1.79
N GLN A 166 -9.51 -10.03 2.97
CA GLN A 166 -9.38 -9.33 4.26
C GLN A 166 -7.95 -9.43 4.82
N THR A 167 -7.00 -9.95 4.00
CA THR A 167 -5.59 -10.10 4.38
C THR A 167 -4.72 -9.40 3.36
N GLU A 168 -3.84 -8.53 3.82
CA GLU A 168 -2.91 -7.76 3.00
C GLU A 168 -1.46 -8.15 3.29
N TYR A 169 -0.67 -8.25 2.23
CA TYR A 169 0.75 -8.61 2.25
C TYR A 169 1.61 -7.43 1.82
N PHE A 170 2.32 -6.83 2.75
CA PHE A 170 3.26 -5.75 2.47
C PHE A 170 4.61 -6.32 2.05
N LEU A 171 5.03 -6.09 0.81
CA LEU A 171 6.34 -6.45 0.31
C LEU A 171 7.28 -5.25 0.35
N PHE A 172 8.28 -5.31 1.22
CA PHE A 172 9.34 -4.31 1.36
C PHE A 172 10.55 -4.76 0.56
N THR A 173 11.00 -3.98 -0.42
CA THR A 173 12.19 -4.31 -1.21
C THR A 173 13.45 -3.68 -0.63
N ALA A 174 14.61 -4.28 -0.89
CA ALA A 174 15.89 -3.79 -0.39
C ALA A 174 16.27 -2.42 -1.02
N PRO A 175 17.12 -1.62 -0.36
CA PRO A 175 17.56 -0.33 -0.91
C PRO A 175 18.15 -0.45 -2.32
N GLY A 176 17.68 0.41 -3.22
CA GLY A 176 18.07 0.43 -4.62
C GLY A 176 17.35 -0.59 -5.52
N VAL A 177 16.40 -1.35 -4.96
CA VAL A 177 15.50 -2.22 -5.71
C VAL A 177 14.15 -1.51 -5.81
N GLY A 178 13.74 -1.18 -7.02
CA GLY A 178 12.43 -0.61 -7.33
C GLY A 178 11.66 -1.47 -8.29
N SER A 179 10.55 -0.93 -8.80
CA SER A 179 9.66 -1.67 -9.69
C SER A 179 8.93 -0.72 -10.64
N CYS A 180 8.35 -1.29 -11.71
CA CYS A 180 7.40 -0.58 -12.54
C CYS A 180 6.07 -1.36 -12.60
N ALA A 181 4.97 -0.64 -12.40
CA ALA A 181 3.61 -1.08 -12.65
C ALA A 181 3.16 -0.45 -13.98
N GLY A 182 3.15 -1.24 -15.05
CA GLY A 182 2.97 -0.71 -16.39
C GLY A 182 4.08 0.28 -16.79
N SER A 183 3.71 1.52 -17.08
CA SER A 183 4.65 2.60 -17.43
C SER A 183 5.07 3.45 -16.22
N SER A 184 4.46 3.28 -15.06
CA SER A 184 4.77 4.04 -13.86
C SER A 184 5.82 3.31 -13.04
N CYS A 185 6.88 4.00 -12.63
CA CYS A 185 8.03 3.41 -11.96
C CYS A 185 8.30 4.05 -10.61
N ALA A 186 8.81 3.23 -9.69
CA ALA A 186 9.17 3.65 -8.35
C ALA A 186 10.15 4.82 -8.36
N PHE A 187 9.93 5.75 -7.42
CA PHE A 187 10.74 6.95 -7.19
C PHE A 187 10.71 8.00 -8.31
N THR A 188 10.16 7.66 -9.48
CA THR A 188 9.86 8.60 -10.56
C THR A 188 8.41 9.02 -10.49
N ASP A 189 7.49 8.07 -10.48
CA ASP A 189 6.05 8.31 -10.52
C ASP A 189 5.38 8.04 -9.18
N TYR A 190 5.82 7.01 -8.46
CA TYR A 190 5.24 6.60 -7.19
C TYR A 190 6.31 6.24 -6.14
N CYS A 191 5.87 6.21 -4.88
CA CYS A 191 6.65 5.75 -3.74
C CYS A 191 6.25 4.36 -3.26
N ALA A 192 4.99 4.00 -3.42
CA ALA A 192 4.39 2.72 -3.09
C ALA A 192 3.13 2.52 -3.94
N TYR A 193 2.54 1.35 -3.89
CA TYR A 193 1.19 1.07 -4.38
C TYR A 193 0.64 -0.19 -3.74
N HIS A 194 -0.70 -0.29 -3.65
CA HIS A 194 -1.39 -1.53 -3.39
C HIS A 194 -2.01 -2.11 -4.67
N SER A 195 -2.27 -3.41 -4.65
CA SER A 195 -2.91 -4.12 -5.76
C SER A 195 -3.38 -5.50 -5.29
N TRP A 196 -3.88 -6.31 -6.22
CA TRP A 196 -4.42 -7.63 -5.89
C TRP A 196 -4.15 -8.65 -6.99
N ILE A 197 -4.16 -9.94 -6.60
CA ILE A 197 -4.07 -11.09 -7.50
C ILE A 197 -5.36 -11.88 -7.37
N GLY A 198 -5.97 -12.26 -8.49
CA GLY A 198 -7.25 -12.97 -8.47
C GLY A 198 -8.45 -12.03 -8.36
N SER A 199 -9.52 -12.43 -7.67
CA SER A 199 -10.72 -11.61 -7.53
C SER A 199 -11.64 -12.09 -6.40
N GLY A 200 -12.54 -11.22 -5.95
CA GLY A 200 -13.54 -11.51 -4.92
C GLY A 200 -12.92 -11.89 -3.58
N SER A 201 -13.60 -12.71 -2.80
CA SER A 201 -13.18 -13.06 -1.45
C SER A 201 -11.90 -13.88 -1.33
N THR A 202 -11.38 -14.38 -2.44
CA THR A 202 -10.11 -15.15 -2.53
C THR A 202 -8.99 -14.35 -3.17
N ALA A 203 -9.18 -13.05 -3.39
CA ALA A 203 -8.11 -12.18 -3.86
C ALA A 203 -6.96 -12.15 -2.85
N LEU A 204 -5.74 -12.15 -3.33
CA LEU A 204 -4.54 -11.86 -2.56
C LEU A 204 -4.27 -10.37 -2.72
N VAL A 205 -4.52 -9.60 -1.67
CA VAL A 205 -4.26 -8.15 -1.65
C VAL A 205 -2.83 -7.92 -1.19
N TYR A 206 -2.11 -7.03 -1.86
CA TYR A 206 -0.72 -6.73 -1.53
C TYR A 206 -0.39 -5.26 -1.70
N ALA A 207 0.63 -4.81 -0.98
CA ALA A 207 1.24 -3.51 -1.18
C ALA A 207 2.75 -3.66 -1.47
N ASN A 208 3.20 -3.03 -2.53
CA ASN A 208 4.62 -2.90 -2.86
C ASN A 208 5.19 -1.65 -2.19
N GLN A 209 6.21 -1.85 -1.37
CA GLN A 209 6.84 -0.81 -0.54
C GLN A 209 8.34 -0.73 -0.84
N PRO A 210 8.77 -0.04 -1.90
CA PRO A 210 10.19 0.21 -2.14
C PRO A 210 10.82 0.99 -0.99
N TYR A 211 12.10 0.73 -0.70
CA TYR A 211 12.83 1.37 0.41
C TYR A 211 12.92 2.89 0.21
N ALA A 212 12.13 3.65 0.96
CA ALA A 212 11.91 5.08 0.73
C ALA A 212 12.91 6.02 1.43
N ASP A 213 13.67 5.53 2.41
CA ASP A 213 14.56 6.37 3.22
C ASP A 213 15.65 7.05 2.38
N GLY A 214 15.78 8.36 2.53
CA GLY A 214 16.71 9.19 1.78
C GLY A 214 16.38 9.36 0.30
N VAL A 215 15.25 8.83 -0.17
CA VAL A 215 14.81 8.97 -1.56
C VAL A 215 14.06 10.28 -1.74
N SER A 216 14.61 11.19 -2.54
CA SER A 216 13.97 12.47 -2.85
C SER A 216 12.57 12.24 -3.44
N GLY A 217 11.58 12.88 -2.84
CA GLY A 217 10.18 12.75 -3.26
C GLY A 217 9.40 11.60 -2.60
N CYS A 218 10.08 10.70 -1.86
CA CYS A 218 9.43 9.63 -1.10
C CYS A 218 9.75 9.68 0.40
N ASP A 219 10.82 10.37 0.77
CA ASP A 219 11.15 10.68 2.16
C ASP A 219 10.67 12.10 2.50
N ALA A 220 9.73 12.20 3.43
CA ALA A 220 9.16 13.47 3.89
C ALA A 220 10.11 14.27 4.82
N GLY A 221 11.24 13.69 5.19
CA GLY A 221 12.20 14.30 6.09
C GLY A 221 11.79 14.27 7.56
N TYR A 222 10.68 13.63 7.91
CA TYR A 222 10.26 13.41 9.29
C TYR A 222 10.63 11.99 9.73
N HIS A 223 11.42 11.91 10.79
CA HIS A 223 11.92 10.66 11.36
C HIS A 223 11.72 10.65 12.88
N PRO A 224 10.48 10.61 13.40
CA PRO A 224 10.20 10.72 14.84
C PRO A 224 10.83 9.60 15.67
N ASN A 225 11.15 8.46 15.05
CA ASN A 225 11.84 7.36 15.71
C ASN A 225 13.36 7.37 15.44
N GLY A 226 13.85 8.32 14.65
CA GLY A 226 15.25 8.41 14.26
C GLY A 226 15.74 7.25 13.40
N GLY A 227 14.83 6.48 12.84
CA GLY A 227 15.10 5.27 12.05
C GLY A 227 14.72 5.40 10.58
N GLN A 228 15.33 4.56 9.77
CA GLN A 228 15.11 4.57 8.34
C GLN A 228 13.73 4.01 7.92
N GLY A 229 13.00 3.35 8.81
CA GLY A 229 11.63 2.90 8.59
C GLY A 229 10.60 4.03 8.65
N ASP A 230 10.93 5.20 9.21
CA ASP A 230 9.98 6.31 9.34
C ASP A 230 9.48 6.81 7.98
N ALA A 231 10.38 6.96 7.00
CA ALA A 231 10.00 7.37 5.64
C ALA A 231 9.04 6.36 4.99
N THR A 232 9.28 5.06 5.20
CA THR A 232 8.43 4.00 4.66
C THR A 232 7.08 3.94 5.38
N ILE A 233 7.02 4.11 6.71
CA ILE A 233 5.76 4.08 7.48
C ILE A 233 4.74 5.09 6.95
N ASN A 234 5.21 6.24 6.52
CA ASN A 234 4.37 7.26 5.91
C ASN A 234 3.58 6.74 4.70
N VAL A 235 4.24 6.07 3.77
CA VAL A 235 3.59 5.50 2.58
C VAL A 235 2.88 4.18 2.88
N VAL A 236 3.34 3.40 3.86
CA VAL A 236 2.63 2.21 4.37
C VAL A 236 1.25 2.59 4.92
N SER A 237 1.16 3.68 5.70
CA SER A 237 -0.13 4.13 6.25
C SER A 237 -1.13 4.48 5.15
N HIS A 238 -0.68 5.13 4.10
CA HIS A 238 -1.48 5.49 2.94
C HIS A 238 -2.03 4.24 2.24
N GLU A 239 -1.15 3.35 1.77
CA GLU A 239 -1.56 2.13 1.06
C GLU A 239 -2.47 1.22 1.89
N HIS A 240 -2.21 1.14 3.20
CA HIS A 240 -3.04 0.34 4.08
C HIS A 240 -4.47 0.90 4.23
N ASN A 241 -4.65 2.23 4.31
CA ASN A 241 -5.98 2.83 4.36
C ASN A 241 -6.71 2.66 3.01
N GLU A 242 -6.03 2.84 1.89
CA GLU A 242 -6.61 2.61 0.56
C GLU A 242 -7.01 1.14 0.36
N SER A 243 -6.14 0.18 0.69
CA SER A 243 -6.51 -1.25 0.66
C SER A 243 -7.73 -1.55 1.52
N ILE A 244 -7.89 -0.89 2.67
CA ILE A 244 -9.06 -1.09 3.54
C ILE A 244 -10.34 -0.60 2.86
N THR A 245 -10.30 0.50 2.12
CA THR A 245 -11.48 1.13 1.52
C THR A 245 -11.73 0.72 0.07
N ASP A 246 -10.72 0.17 -0.61
CA ASP A 246 -10.78 -0.22 -2.03
C ASP A 246 -9.81 -1.36 -2.38
N GLU A 247 -9.89 -2.48 -1.70
CA GLU A 247 -8.97 -3.61 -1.79
C GLU A 247 -8.76 -4.18 -3.21
N GLN A 248 -9.68 -3.92 -4.14
CA GLN A 248 -9.67 -4.43 -5.52
C GLN A 248 -9.93 -3.33 -6.56
N GLY A 249 -9.67 -2.07 -6.24
CA GLY A 249 -9.75 -0.94 -7.18
C GLY A 249 -11.15 -0.71 -7.76
N ASN A 250 -12.21 -1.06 -7.03
CA ASN A 250 -13.58 -0.98 -7.52
C ASN A 250 -14.61 -0.62 -6.43
N ALA A 251 -14.17 -0.11 -5.27
CA ALA A 251 -15.03 0.26 -4.16
C ALA A 251 -15.12 1.78 -3.94
N TRP A 252 -14.16 2.44 -3.32
CA TRP A 252 -14.29 3.85 -2.94
C TRP A 252 -13.21 4.75 -3.53
N TYR A 253 -13.53 5.45 -4.60
CA TYR A 253 -12.70 6.49 -5.23
C TYR A 253 -13.56 7.62 -5.79
N ASP A 254 -12.94 8.75 -6.14
CA ASP A 254 -13.65 9.88 -6.72
C ASP A 254 -13.80 9.75 -8.24
N LEU A 255 -14.37 10.78 -8.89
CA LEU A 255 -14.61 10.77 -10.35
C LEU A 255 -13.35 10.63 -11.21
N PHE A 256 -12.19 10.85 -10.63
CA PHE A 256 -10.90 10.80 -11.32
C PHE A 256 -10.09 9.57 -10.95
N GLY A 257 -10.63 8.70 -10.06
CA GLY A 257 -9.98 7.50 -9.59
C GLY A 257 -9.09 7.71 -8.36
N TYR A 258 -9.16 8.86 -7.68
CA TYR A 258 -8.40 9.09 -6.44
C TYR A 258 -9.09 8.46 -5.25
N GLU A 259 -8.34 7.71 -4.47
CA GLU A 259 -8.76 7.05 -3.24
C GLU A 259 -8.62 7.97 -2.01
N ASP A 260 -8.85 7.49 -0.81
CA ASP A 260 -8.85 8.33 0.39
C ASP A 260 -7.46 8.86 0.75
N GLY A 261 -6.42 8.07 0.60
CA GLY A 261 -5.03 8.49 0.77
C GLY A 261 -4.57 9.45 -0.32
N ASP A 262 -4.85 9.13 -1.59
CA ASP A 262 -4.49 9.93 -2.75
C ASP A 262 -4.94 11.38 -2.64
N LYS A 263 -6.20 11.59 -2.22
CA LYS A 263 -6.78 12.92 -2.06
C LYS A 263 -6.07 13.76 -1.00
N CYS A 264 -5.34 13.11 -0.12
CA CYS A 264 -4.63 13.71 1.00
C CYS A 264 -3.12 13.51 0.91
N ALA A 265 -2.63 13.03 -0.23
CA ALA A 265 -1.22 12.73 -0.44
C ALA A 265 -0.31 13.87 0.02
N TRP A 266 0.71 13.53 0.82
CA TRP A 266 1.70 14.46 1.37
C TRP A 266 1.10 15.58 2.25
N SER A 267 -0.08 15.38 2.81
CA SER A 267 -0.71 16.29 3.77
C SER A 267 -0.57 15.72 5.18
N TRP A 268 -0.09 16.55 6.13
CA TRP A 268 0.27 16.10 7.47
C TRP A 268 -0.67 16.62 8.57
N GLY A 269 -1.42 17.70 8.30
CA GLY A 269 -2.19 18.38 9.32
C GLY A 269 -1.27 19.07 10.35
N ALA A 270 -1.61 18.96 11.62
CA ALA A 270 -0.84 19.54 12.70
C ALA A 270 0.36 18.63 13.06
N ILE A 271 1.56 19.20 12.94
CA ILE A 271 2.80 18.54 13.36
C ILE A 271 3.13 18.91 14.80
N THR A 272 3.43 17.94 15.62
CA THR A 272 3.96 18.08 16.97
C THR A 272 5.46 17.80 16.95
N GLY A 273 6.24 18.53 17.76
CA GLY A 273 7.70 18.46 17.73
C GLY A 273 8.32 19.41 16.74
N SER A 274 9.61 19.24 16.43
CA SER A 274 10.34 20.13 15.54
C SER A 274 11.40 19.40 14.73
N GLY A 275 11.72 19.94 13.55
CA GLY A 275 12.68 19.35 12.63
C GLY A 275 12.31 17.94 12.23
N SER A 276 13.29 17.07 12.06
CA SER A 276 13.08 15.68 11.68
C SER A 276 12.35 14.83 12.73
N ALA A 277 12.31 15.26 13.99
CA ALA A 277 11.57 14.57 15.05
C ALA A 277 10.06 14.92 15.07
N GLY A 278 9.57 15.71 14.11
CA GLY A 278 8.16 16.03 13.96
C GLY A 278 7.31 14.79 13.69
N TYR A 279 6.11 14.74 14.31
CA TYR A 279 5.12 13.69 14.12
C TYR A 279 3.71 14.26 14.10
N ASN A 280 2.78 13.54 13.51
CA ASN A 280 1.38 13.93 13.49
C ASN A 280 0.44 12.85 14.04
N GLN A 281 0.94 11.65 14.30
CA GLN A 281 0.18 10.53 14.85
C GLN A 281 0.79 10.05 16.16
N THR A 282 -0.07 9.75 17.13
CA THR A 282 0.30 8.97 18.33
C THR A 282 -0.56 7.72 18.34
N ILE A 283 0.03 6.58 18.00
CA ILE A 283 -0.64 5.29 17.88
C ILE A 283 -0.07 4.37 18.95
N ASN A 284 -0.90 3.84 19.84
CA ASN A 284 -0.51 3.03 20.99
C ASN A 284 0.62 3.64 21.84
N GLY A 285 0.66 4.96 21.94
CA GLY A 285 1.67 5.70 22.70
C GLY A 285 3.00 5.96 21.98
N HIS A 286 3.18 5.50 20.75
CA HIS A 286 4.34 5.79 19.92
C HIS A 286 4.03 6.86 18.86
N HIS A 287 5.07 7.58 18.44
CA HIS A 287 4.94 8.68 17.49
C HIS A 287 5.26 8.24 16.07
N TYR A 288 4.43 8.67 15.11
CA TYR A 288 4.59 8.38 13.70
C TYR A 288 4.29 9.61 12.85
N ILE A 289 4.80 9.60 11.63
CA ILE A 289 4.35 10.49 10.57
C ILE A 289 3.55 9.67 9.58
N ALA A 290 2.30 10.05 9.33
CA ALA A 290 1.42 9.42 8.36
C ALA A 290 0.66 10.48 7.58
N GLN A 291 0.36 10.21 6.32
CA GLN A 291 -0.48 11.09 5.52
C GLN A 291 -1.88 11.13 6.11
N LEU A 292 -2.59 12.24 5.88
CA LEU A 292 -4.00 12.36 6.24
C LEU A 292 -4.83 11.49 5.30
N GLU A 293 -6.03 11.14 5.75
CA GLU A 293 -6.99 10.39 4.95
C GLU A 293 -8.23 11.25 4.64
N TYR A 294 -8.81 11.05 3.46
CA TYR A 294 -9.98 11.81 3.07
C TYR A 294 -11.24 11.28 3.77
N SER A 295 -11.97 12.19 4.36
CA SER A 295 -13.26 11.92 4.99
C SER A 295 -14.40 12.53 4.17
N ASN A 296 -15.31 11.70 3.71
CA ASN A 296 -16.55 12.15 3.08
C ASN A 296 -17.44 12.92 4.08
N ALA A 297 -17.46 12.51 5.33
CA ALA A 297 -18.23 13.17 6.38
C ALA A 297 -17.71 14.58 6.66
N SER A 298 -16.42 14.75 6.78
CA SER A 298 -15.75 16.04 6.98
C SER A 298 -15.53 16.82 5.67
N ARG A 299 -15.70 16.20 4.52
CA ARG A 299 -15.41 16.75 3.17
C ARG A 299 -13.99 17.28 3.03
N GLY A 300 -13.03 16.58 3.60
CA GLY A 300 -11.62 17.01 3.61
C GLY A 300 -10.73 15.96 4.23
N CYS A 301 -9.43 16.28 4.23
CA CYS A 301 -8.41 15.44 4.83
C CYS A 301 -8.45 15.57 6.36
N VAL A 302 -8.45 14.44 7.06
CA VAL A 302 -8.53 14.38 8.52
C VAL A 302 -7.30 13.70 9.10
N GLN A 303 -6.85 14.17 10.25
CA GLN A 303 -5.75 13.59 11.02
C GLN A 303 -6.26 12.49 11.97
N SER A 304 -7.52 12.53 12.29
CA SER A 304 -8.24 11.55 13.12
C SER A 304 -9.74 11.79 13.02
N GLY A 305 -10.55 10.82 13.39
CA GLY A 305 -12.01 10.92 13.30
C GLY A 305 -12.51 10.76 11.85
N ARG A 306 -13.80 11.08 11.67
CA ARG A 306 -14.48 10.94 10.36
C ARG A 306 -14.75 12.29 9.74
#